data_d0faddadbde44453e38990e9ae0cca98
#
_entry.id   d0faddadbde44453e38990e9ae0cca98
#
_cell.length_a   1.000
_cell.length_b   1.000
_cell.length_c   1.000
_cell.angle_alpha   90.00
_cell.angle_beta   90.00
_cell.angle_gamma   90.00
#
_symmetry.space_group_name_H-M   'P 1'
#
loop_
_entity.id
_entity.type
_entity.pdbx_description
1 polymer ?
#
loop_
_entity_poly.entity_id
_entity_poly.type
_entity_poly.pdbx_seq_one_letter_code
_entity_poly.pdbx_strand_id
1 'polypeptide(L)'
;MNAEWMLDARKIPDEVMNYLRRIAVQAVEEKHYSPEVAADFLNISRSSIYDWLHQYREEGEGALDTKKAPGAPLVITPEMDQWLRKTILTSTPEAHGYDTVLWTLNIMVDLLKKQFGLWVSDSAVALHLHEMKLSCQVPCYQARQQDPQKVEDFINHKFPLIQRVAQRMGADIAFEDEAGIGIRTRSGRTWGEVNQTPVVTVNQERGGYNILSAITAAGELAFDIEEKSIDGKRYIEFLEKLLAGRTRPLIVIVDNATFHRSKEVREFVRGHRHQIRMFFFPPYAPKLNPDEQVWNEIKYRNLEKEPIKNKPDLNRRIDGLLRSLKEKTDKIRSFFQLDDTKYAAIPEPA
;
A
#
# COMPACT_ATOMS: atom_id res chain seq x y z
N MET A 1 54.78 5.50 29.10
CA MET A 1 53.80 4.51 28.59
C MET A 1 52.53 5.29 28.26
N ASN A 2 52.23 5.52 27.00
CA ASN A 2 50.97 6.15 26.59
C ASN A 2 49.88 5.12 26.80
N ALA A 3 49.00 5.37 27.77
CA ALA A 3 47.86 4.52 28.02
C ALA A 3 46.74 4.78 26.95
N GLU A 4 46.93 4.18 25.79
CA GLU A 4 45.93 4.23 24.67
C GLU A 4 44.55 3.66 25.06
N TRP A 5 44.42 3.03 26.23
CA TRP A 5 43.17 2.47 26.73
C TRP A 5 42.36 3.45 27.60
N MET A 6 42.85 4.67 27.84
CA MET A 6 42.05 5.68 28.52
C MET A 6 41.01 6.25 27.60
N LEU A 7 39.77 5.80 27.76
CA LEU A 7 38.63 6.34 27.04
C LEU A 7 38.41 7.81 27.43
N ASP A 8 38.18 8.64 26.39
CA ASP A 8 37.66 10.00 26.60
C ASP A 8 36.39 9.90 27.48
N ALA A 9 36.33 10.59 28.58
CA ALA A 9 35.20 10.54 29.55
C ALA A 9 33.84 10.83 28.87
N ARG A 10 33.83 11.55 27.74
CA ARG A 10 32.64 11.80 26.92
C ARG A 10 32.13 10.57 26.17
N LYS A 11 32.92 9.50 26.08
CA LYS A 11 32.57 8.24 25.43
C LYS A 11 32.14 7.16 26.41
N ILE A 12 32.23 7.43 27.74
CA ILE A 12 31.77 6.51 28.76
C ILE A 12 30.25 6.49 28.77
N PRO A 13 29.59 5.32 28.73
CA PRO A 13 28.14 5.23 28.85
C PRO A 13 27.64 5.88 30.15
N ASP A 14 26.48 6.52 30.07
CA ASP A 14 25.87 7.25 31.18
C ASP A 14 25.76 6.40 32.46
N GLU A 15 25.36 5.12 32.32
CA GLU A 15 25.24 4.17 33.42
C GLU A 15 26.57 3.96 34.16
N VAL A 16 27.66 3.81 33.40
CA VAL A 16 29.00 3.64 33.95
C VAL A 16 29.46 4.94 34.63
N MET A 17 29.21 6.08 34.00
CA MET A 17 29.56 7.38 34.59
C MET A 17 28.76 7.65 35.87
N ASN A 18 27.47 7.32 35.94
CA ASN A 18 26.65 7.44 37.10
C ASN A 18 27.16 6.54 38.23
N TYR A 19 27.59 5.32 37.91
CA TYR A 19 28.22 4.41 38.88
C TYR A 19 29.54 4.98 39.44
N LEU A 20 30.41 5.53 38.57
CA LEU A 20 31.67 6.17 39.02
C LEU A 20 31.42 7.39 39.91
N ARG A 21 30.39 8.20 39.62
CA ARG A 21 29.99 9.33 40.48
C ARG A 21 29.59 8.85 41.87
N ARG A 22 28.75 7.79 41.96
CA ARG A 22 28.32 7.21 43.24
C ARG A 22 29.50 6.62 44.02
N ILE A 23 30.42 5.89 43.37
CA ILE A 23 31.62 5.37 44.01
C ILE A 23 32.50 6.51 44.55
N ALA A 24 32.69 7.58 43.76
CA ALA A 24 33.48 8.73 44.19
C ALA A 24 32.88 9.40 45.42
N VAL A 25 31.58 9.66 45.40
CA VAL A 25 30.87 10.26 46.57
C VAL A 25 30.92 9.33 47.79
N GLN A 26 30.66 8.03 47.60
CA GLN A 26 30.71 7.05 48.68
C GLN A 26 32.13 6.95 49.31
N ALA A 27 33.16 6.99 48.49
CA ALA A 27 34.56 6.96 48.97
C ALA A 27 34.87 8.17 49.89
N VAL A 28 34.32 9.34 49.59
CA VAL A 28 34.58 10.55 50.38
C VAL A 28 33.63 10.64 51.59
N GLU A 29 32.31 10.48 51.39
CA GLU A 29 31.31 10.71 52.46
C GLU A 29 31.26 9.56 53.45
N GLU A 30 31.36 8.31 53.03
CA GLU A 30 31.22 7.16 53.91
C GLU A 30 32.57 6.59 54.37
N LYS A 31 33.56 6.55 53.46
CA LYS A 31 34.87 5.95 53.76
C LYS A 31 35.93 6.96 54.18
N HIS A 32 35.59 8.27 54.20
CA HIS A 32 36.43 9.37 54.67
C HIS A 32 37.77 9.52 53.91
N TYR A 33 37.84 9.10 52.63
CA TYR A 33 38.99 9.41 51.78
C TYR A 33 38.93 10.89 51.40
N SER A 34 40.13 11.49 51.16
CA SER A 34 40.14 12.85 50.65
C SER A 34 39.64 12.89 49.20
N PRO A 35 38.98 13.96 48.75
CA PRO A 35 38.55 14.12 47.35
C PRO A 35 39.72 13.99 46.34
N GLU A 36 40.93 14.37 46.73
CA GLU A 36 42.13 14.24 45.91
C GLU A 36 42.50 12.76 45.70
N VAL A 37 42.45 11.96 46.73
CA VAL A 37 42.71 10.52 46.63
C VAL A 37 41.65 9.83 45.76
N ALA A 38 40.38 10.21 45.90
CA ALA A 38 39.32 9.69 45.05
C ALA A 38 39.53 10.09 43.59
N ALA A 39 39.95 11.32 43.35
CA ALA A 39 40.26 11.85 42.00
C ALA A 39 41.40 11.09 41.34
N ASP A 40 42.50 10.90 42.06
CA ASP A 40 43.69 10.18 41.56
C ASP A 40 43.38 8.69 41.29
N PHE A 41 42.62 8.02 42.18
CA PHE A 41 42.26 6.62 42.04
C PHE A 41 41.34 6.37 40.81
N LEU A 42 40.36 7.24 40.64
CA LEU A 42 39.40 7.12 39.50
C LEU A 42 39.91 7.75 38.21
N ASN A 43 41.08 8.42 38.25
CA ASN A 43 41.62 9.19 37.16
C ASN A 43 40.64 10.25 36.58
N ILE A 44 39.96 10.93 37.52
CA ILE A 44 38.98 11.97 37.23
C ILE A 44 39.52 13.30 37.80
N SER A 45 39.12 14.41 37.15
CA SER A 45 39.57 15.73 37.63
C SER A 45 39.08 16.02 39.04
N ARG A 46 39.93 16.67 39.86
CA ARG A 46 39.54 17.08 41.22
C ARG A 46 38.28 17.96 41.20
N SER A 47 38.18 18.86 40.23
CA SER A 47 36.99 19.71 40.12
C SER A 47 35.72 18.90 39.95
N SER A 48 35.73 17.85 39.11
CA SER A 48 34.58 16.98 38.91
C SER A 48 34.17 16.25 40.22
N ILE A 49 35.13 15.78 41.02
CA ILE A 49 34.83 15.15 42.32
C ILE A 49 34.17 16.16 43.25
N TYR A 50 34.70 17.40 43.34
CA TYR A 50 34.10 18.44 44.16
C TYR A 50 32.72 18.85 43.70
N ASP A 51 32.50 18.94 42.39
CA ASP A 51 31.19 19.24 41.78
C ASP A 51 30.15 18.13 42.13
N TRP A 52 30.55 16.85 42.04
CA TRP A 52 29.68 15.73 42.40
C TRP A 52 29.34 15.69 43.89
N LEU A 53 30.33 15.97 44.77
CA LEU A 53 30.09 16.09 46.21
C LEU A 53 29.15 17.26 46.53
N HIS A 54 29.31 18.38 45.87
CA HIS A 54 28.42 19.51 46.06
C HIS A 54 27.00 19.17 45.61
N GLN A 55 26.82 18.60 44.40
CA GLN A 55 25.52 18.16 43.89
C GLN A 55 24.84 17.13 44.83
N TYR A 56 25.63 16.17 45.36
CA TYR A 56 25.11 15.17 46.28
C TYR A 56 24.64 15.79 47.59
N ARG A 57 25.39 16.73 48.15
CA ARG A 57 25.06 17.41 49.43
C ARG A 57 23.83 18.30 49.31
N GLU A 58 23.64 18.93 48.16
CA GLU A 58 22.51 19.84 47.90
C GLU A 58 21.23 19.10 47.48
N GLU A 59 21.34 18.14 46.56
CA GLU A 59 20.18 17.52 45.90
C GLU A 59 20.04 16.00 46.20
N GLY A 60 21.01 15.41 46.90
CA GLY A 60 20.99 13.97 47.22
C GLY A 60 21.48 13.06 46.09
N GLU A 61 21.31 11.75 46.24
CA GLU A 61 21.84 10.74 45.35
C GLU A 61 21.35 10.87 43.90
N GLY A 62 20.11 11.28 43.68
CA GLY A 62 19.51 11.47 42.39
C GLY A 62 20.19 12.53 41.55
N ALA A 63 20.95 13.45 42.11
CA ALA A 63 21.70 14.46 41.42
C ALA A 63 22.93 13.91 40.66
N LEU A 64 23.38 12.72 41.05
CA LEU A 64 24.50 12.02 40.42
C LEU A 64 24.13 11.34 39.09
N ASP A 65 22.86 11.24 38.75
CA ASP A 65 22.44 10.70 37.49
C ASP A 65 22.66 11.71 36.36
N THR A 66 23.11 11.20 35.21
CA THR A 66 23.29 12.05 34.03
C THR A 66 21.94 12.61 33.57
N LYS A 67 21.79 13.92 33.69
CA LYS A 67 20.65 14.65 33.15
C LYS A 67 20.88 14.86 31.66
N LYS A 68 19.99 14.31 30.78
CA LYS A 68 20.03 14.63 29.35
C LYS A 68 19.82 16.11 29.19
N ALA A 69 20.76 16.76 28.49
CA ALA A 69 20.58 18.16 28.14
C ALA A 69 19.26 18.33 27.35
N PRO A 70 18.46 19.36 27.64
CA PRO A 70 17.32 19.68 26.80
C PRO A 70 17.85 19.94 25.40
N GLY A 71 17.33 19.21 24.41
CA GLY A 71 17.70 19.39 23.01
C GLY A 71 17.40 20.83 22.52
N ALA A 72 17.75 21.12 21.29
CA ALA A 72 17.36 22.39 20.67
C ALA A 72 15.83 22.51 20.69
N PRO A 73 15.28 23.73 20.84
CA PRO A 73 13.84 23.96 20.74
C PRO A 73 13.28 23.36 19.46
N LEU A 74 12.09 22.75 19.57
CA LEU A 74 11.41 22.20 18.40
C LEU A 74 11.11 23.32 17.40
N VAL A 75 11.59 23.18 16.18
CA VAL A 75 11.34 24.13 15.09
C VAL A 75 9.91 23.96 14.56
N ILE A 76 9.46 22.72 14.37
CA ILE A 76 8.07 22.38 14.07
C ILE A 76 7.41 22.01 15.42
N THR A 77 6.38 22.77 15.80
CA THR A 77 5.68 22.52 17.08
C THR A 77 4.60 21.44 16.93
N PRO A 78 4.12 20.84 18.03
CA PRO A 78 3.02 19.89 18.00
C PRO A 78 1.74 20.44 17.37
N GLU A 79 1.46 21.75 17.52
CA GLU A 79 0.30 22.42 16.91
C GLU A 79 0.46 22.47 15.37
N MET A 80 1.68 22.74 14.88
CA MET A 80 1.99 22.72 13.45
C MET A 80 1.84 21.32 12.87
N ASP A 81 2.28 20.29 13.59
CA ASP A 81 2.10 18.88 13.21
C ASP A 81 0.62 18.52 13.11
N GLN A 82 -0.18 18.87 14.10
CA GLN A 82 -1.62 18.61 14.07
C GLN A 82 -2.31 19.31 12.89
N TRP A 83 -1.93 20.58 12.64
CA TRP A 83 -2.45 21.33 11.51
C TRP A 83 -2.06 20.68 10.18
N LEU A 84 -0.77 20.34 10.00
CA LEU A 84 -0.26 19.70 8.79
C LEU A 84 -0.95 18.35 8.55
N ARG A 85 -1.03 17.52 9.59
CA ARG A 85 -1.72 16.23 9.54
C ARG A 85 -3.18 16.38 9.13
N LYS A 86 -3.91 17.31 9.75
CA LYS A 86 -5.29 17.60 9.40
C LYS A 86 -5.40 18.01 7.94
N THR A 87 -4.58 18.95 7.50
CA THR A 87 -4.57 19.45 6.12
C THR A 87 -4.35 18.33 5.10
N ILE A 88 -3.35 17.48 5.32
CA ILE A 88 -3.04 16.34 4.42
C ILE A 88 -4.20 15.35 4.35
N LEU A 89 -4.84 15.04 5.46
CA LEU A 89 -5.87 13.99 5.53
C LEU A 89 -7.26 14.46 5.10
N THR A 90 -7.54 15.77 5.14
CA THR A 90 -8.90 16.29 4.88
C THR A 90 -9.02 17.15 3.64
N SER A 91 -7.91 17.47 2.96
CA SER A 91 -7.91 18.29 1.75
C SER A 91 -6.92 17.77 0.70
N THR A 92 -6.90 18.40 -0.46
CA THR A 92 -5.94 18.14 -1.53
C THR A 92 -5.08 19.39 -1.78
N PRO A 93 -3.89 19.26 -2.38
CA PRO A 93 -3.08 20.42 -2.75
C PRO A 93 -3.83 21.44 -3.62
N GLU A 94 -4.73 21.01 -4.49
CA GLU A 94 -5.56 21.90 -5.33
C GLU A 94 -6.36 22.91 -4.47
N ALA A 95 -6.89 22.48 -3.32
CA ALA A 95 -7.62 23.34 -2.39
C ALA A 95 -6.74 24.45 -1.78
N HIS A 96 -5.43 24.32 -1.89
CA HIS A 96 -4.42 25.28 -1.41
C HIS A 96 -3.69 26.01 -2.55
N GLY A 97 -4.22 25.92 -3.80
CA GLY A 97 -3.73 26.66 -4.96
C GLY A 97 -2.54 26.01 -5.68
N TYR A 98 -2.35 24.69 -5.57
CA TYR A 98 -1.34 23.94 -6.32
C TYR A 98 -1.98 23.14 -7.45
N ASP A 99 -1.31 23.07 -8.61
CA ASP A 99 -1.78 22.34 -9.80
C ASP A 99 -1.52 20.83 -9.71
N THR A 100 -1.84 20.21 -8.59
CA THR A 100 -1.68 18.77 -8.38
C THR A 100 -2.62 18.26 -7.29
N VAL A 101 -2.99 16.98 -7.39
CA VAL A 101 -3.77 16.27 -6.37
C VAL A 101 -2.87 15.52 -5.36
N LEU A 102 -1.57 15.47 -5.61
CA LEU A 102 -0.63 14.67 -4.82
C LEU A 102 0.17 15.55 -3.86
N TRP A 103 0.12 15.22 -2.58
CA TRP A 103 0.97 15.83 -1.57
C TRP A 103 2.44 15.47 -1.79
N THR A 104 3.31 16.46 -1.91
CA THR A 104 4.76 16.32 -1.95
C THR A 104 5.39 17.04 -0.77
N LEU A 105 6.62 16.66 -0.39
CA LEU A 105 7.34 17.34 0.70
C LEU A 105 7.52 18.83 0.39
N ASN A 106 7.85 19.18 -0.85
CA ASN A 106 8.00 20.59 -1.26
C ASN A 106 6.73 21.41 -1.05
N ILE A 107 5.57 20.85 -1.36
CA ILE A 107 4.26 21.52 -1.12
C ILE A 107 4.05 21.69 0.38
N MET A 108 4.36 20.68 1.19
CA MET A 108 4.20 20.76 2.65
C MET A 108 5.14 21.79 3.28
N VAL A 109 6.38 21.89 2.82
CA VAL A 109 7.34 22.94 3.22
C VAL A 109 6.79 24.32 2.87
N ASP A 110 6.30 24.52 1.64
CA ASP A 110 5.75 25.80 1.21
C ASP A 110 4.48 26.16 1.98
N LEU A 111 3.64 25.20 2.34
CA LEU A 111 2.48 25.39 3.20
C LEU A 111 2.85 25.84 4.62
N LEU A 112 3.86 25.18 5.23
CA LEU A 112 4.34 25.58 6.56
C LEU A 112 4.93 27.00 6.51
N LYS A 113 5.63 27.35 5.43
CA LYS A 113 6.11 28.71 5.20
C LYS A 113 4.96 29.70 5.07
N LYS A 114 3.96 29.42 4.26
CA LYS A 114 2.80 30.31 4.04
C LYS A 114 1.98 30.49 5.32
N GLN A 115 1.76 29.41 6.07
CA GLN A 115 0.86 29.44 7.23
C GLN A 115 1.54 29.97 8.51
N PHE A 116 2.83 29.63 8.72
CA PHE A 116 3.53 29.90 9.97
C PHE A 116 4.81 30.74 9.78
N GLY A 117 5.15 31.13 8.56
CA GLY A 117 6.39 31.82 8.27
C GLY A 117 7.66 30.94 8.46
N LEU A 118 7.48 29.63 8.60
CA LEU A 118 8.52 28.69 8.98
C LEU A 118 9.22 28.11 7.75
N TRP A 119 10.56 28.22 7.72
CA TRP A 119 11.41 27.53 6.75
C TRP A 119 12.01 26.26 7.36
N VAL A 120 11.72 25.12 6.76
CA VAL A 120 12.25 23.81 7.16
C VAL A 120 12.70 23.04 5.93
N SER A 121 13.57 22.03 6.13
CA SER A 121 13.98 21.15 5.05
C SER A 121 12.92 20.07 4.79
N ASP A 122 12.91 19.52 3.57
CA ASP A 122 12.08 18.36 3.20
C ASP A 122 12.29 17.17 4.16
N SER A 123 13.56 16.96 4.57
CA SER A 123 13.92 15.88 5.50
C SER A 123 13.32 16.08 6.89
N ALA A 124 13.25 17.33 7.38
CA ALA A 124 12.62 17.64 8.66
C ALA A 124 11.11 17.35 8.59
N VAL A 125 10.44 17.79 7.51
CA VAL A 125 9.02 17.48 7.29
C VAL A 125 8.79 15.98 7.21
N ALA A 126 9.64 15.24 6.46
CA ALA A 126 9.53 13.79 6.36
C ALA A 126 9.64 13.08 7.71
N LEU A 127 10.55 13.53 8.59
CA LEU A 127 10.69 13.00 9.94
C LEU A 127 9.39 13.18 10.75
N HIS A 128 8.86 14.39 10.78
CA HIS A 128 7.61 14.71 11.48
C HIS A 128 6.42 13.91 10.94
N LEU A 129 6.31 13.72 9.59
CA LEU A 129 5.29 12.87 8.99
C LEU A 129 5.39 11.42 9.51
N HIS A 130 6.59 10.86 9.61
CA HIS A 130 6.81 9.52 10.16
C HIS A 130 6.43 9.44 11.64
N GLU A 131 6.77 10.42 12.46
CA GLU A 131 6.37 10.51 13.86
C GLU A 131 4.84 10.57 14.01
N MET A 132 4.16 11.29 13.12
CA MET A 132 2.70 11.33 13.02
C MET A 132 2.06 10.05 12.43
N LYS A 133 2.86 8.99 12.16
CA LYS A 133 2.41 7.73 11.54
C LYS A 133 1.85 7.92 10.12
N LEU A 134 2.36 8.89 9.38
CA LEU A 134 2.09 9.06 7.96
C LEU A 134 3.25 8.46 7.15
N SER A 135 2.95 7.84 6.04
CA SER A 135 3.95 7.29 5.11
C SER A 135 3.59 7.63 3.67
N CYS A 136 4.61 7.70 2.80
CA CYS A 136 4.37 7.90 1.38
C CYS A 136 3.70 6.65 0.79
N GLN A 137 2.49 6.82 0.26
CA GLN A 137 1.68 5.76 -0.32
C GLN A 137 1.47 5.98 -1.81
N VAL A 138 1.33 4.90 -2.57
CA VAL A 138 0.82 4.99 -3.94
C VAL A 138 -0.69 5.23 -3.86
N PRO A 139 -1.18 6.35 -4.40
CA PRO A 139 -2.60 6.67 -4.27
C PRO A 139 -3.46 5.73 -5.11
N CYS A 140 -4.64 5.44 -4.59
CA CYS A 140 -5.67 4.76 -5.34
C CYS A 140 -6.47 5.82 -6.10
N TYR A 141 -6.48 5.73 -7.43
CA TYR A 141 -7.24 6.67 -8.25
C TYR A 141 -8.72 6.27 -8.29
N GLN A 142 -9.57 7.24 -8.08
CA GLN A 142 -11.02 7.10 -8.22
C GLN A 142 -11.50 8.07 -9.30
N ALA A 143 -12.34 7.58 -10.20
CA ALA A 143 -12.89 8.44 -11.25
C ALA A 143 -13.79 9.52 -10.61
N ARG A 144 -13.61 10.78 -11.01
CA ARG A 144 -14.48 11.90 -10.57
C ARG A 144 -15.96 11.66 -10.93
N GLN A 145 -16.20 10.87 -11.96
CA GLN A 145 -17.52 10.51 -12.45
C GLN A 145 -18.20 9.41 -11.63
N GLN A 146 -17.47 8.77 -10.69
CA GLN A 146 -18.08 7.78 -9.83
C GLN A 146 -19.10 8.42 -8.89
N ASP A 147 -20.29 7.86 -8.87
CA ASP A 147 -21.39 8.29 -8.03
C ASP A 147 -21.48 7.35 -6.81
N PRO A 148 -21.12 7.81 -5.60
CA PRO A 148 -21.15 6.98 -4.40
C PRO A 148 -22.55 6.42 -4.08
N GLN A 149 -23.60 7.18 -4.40
CA GLN A 149 -24.98 6.73 -4.16
C GLN A 149 -25.35 5.55 -5.04
N LYS A 150 -24.87 5.54 -6.31
CA LYS A 150 -25.09 4.39 -7.21
C LYS A 150 -24.30 3.16 -6.78
N VAL A 151 -23.12 3.34 -6.19
CA VAL A 151 -22.32 2.26 -5.61
C VAL A 151 -23.07 1.65 -4.42
N GLU A 152 -23.54 2.49 -3.51
CA GLU A 152 -24.29 2.07 -2.33
C GLU A 152 -25.64 1.39 -2.72
N ASP A 153 -26.37 1.98 -3.67
CA ASP A 153 -27.60 1.38 -4.22
C ASP A 153 -27.33 0.01 -4.86
N PHE A 154 -26.21 -0.13 -5.55
CA PHE A 154 -25.83 -1.43 -6.13
C PHE A 154 -25.61 -2.48 -5.05
N ILE A 155 -24.82 -2.17 -4.02
CA ILE A 155 -24.49 -3.09 -2.95
C ILE A 155 -25.72 -3.45 -2.12
N ASN A 156 -26.51 -2.45 -1.72
CA ASN A 156 -27.58 -2.62 -0.74
C ASN A 156 -28.93 -3.04 -1.37
N HIS A 157 -29.17 -2.76 -2.65
CA HIS A 157 -30.45 -3.03 -3.29
C HIS A 157 -30.34 -3.90 -4.54
N LYS A 158 -29.48 -3.54 -5.50
CA LYS A 158 -29.41 -4.24 -6.79
C LYS A 158 -28.77 -5.62 -6.67
N PHE A 159 -27.66 -5.75 -5.99
CA PHE A 159 -26.99 -7.02 -5.84
C PHE A 159 -27.82 -8.04 -5.05
N PRO A 160 -28.47 -7.71 -3.93
CA PRO A 160 -29.44 -8.59 -3.28
C PRO A 160 -30.62 -9.01 -4.18
N LEU A 161 -31.04 -8.12 -5.09
CA LEU A 161 -32.04 -8.49 -6.11
C LEU A 161 -31.47 -9.53 -7.09
N ILE A 162 -30.24 -9.34 -7.56
CA ILE A 162 -29.53 -10.27 -8.44
C ILE A 162 -29.38 -11.63 -7.74
N GLN A 163 -29.02 -11.67 -6.47
CA GLN A 163 -28.92 -12.91 -5.69
C GLN A 163 -30.27 -13.63 -5.60
N ARG A 164 -31.36 -12.91 -5.38
CA ARG A 164 -32.73 -13.50 -5.39
C ARG A 164 -33.11 -14.07 -6.76
N VAL A 165 -32.71 -13.38 -7.84
CA VAL A 165 -32.91 -13.90 -9.21
C VAL A 165 -32.08 -15.17 -9.42
N ALA A 166 -30.81 -15.18 -9.01
CA ALA A 166 -29.94 -16.35 -9.09
C ALA A 166 -30.53 -17.54 -8.33
N GLN A 167 -30.98 -17.33 -7.10
CA GLN A 167 -31.62 -18.38 -6.29
C GLN A 167 -32.85 -18.95 -6.98
N ARG A 168 -33.73 -18.10 -7.52
CA ARG A 168 -34.96 -18.58 -8.23
C ARG A 168 -34.66 -19.35 -9.50
N MET A 169 -33.55 -19.00 -10.19
CA MET A 169 -33.10 -19.69 -11.39
C MET A 169 -32.26 -20.94 -11.09
N GLY A 170 -31.79 -21.13 -9.86
CA GLY A 170 -30.72 -22.08 -9.57
C GLY A 170 -29.41 -21.75 -10.24
N ALA A 171 -29.16 -20.44 -10.50
CA ALA A 171 -28.03 -19.94 -11.28
C ALA A 171 -26.83 -19.66 -10.40
N ASP A 172 -25.63 -19.79 -10.99
CA ASP A 172 -24.39 -19.25 -10.44
C ASP A 172 -24.25 -17.79 -10.83
N ILE A 173 -23.49 -17.02 -10.03
CA ILE A 173 -23.16 -15.62 -10.33
C ILE A 173 -21.68 -15.55 -10.69
N ALA A 174 -21.38 -15.07 -11.90
CA ALA A 174 -20.04 -14.78 -12.37
C ALA A 174 -19.84 -13.27 -12.50
N PHE A 175 -18.65 -12.81 -12.19
CA PHE A 175 -18.17 -11.46 -12.39
C PHE A 175 -17.16 -11.48 -13.52
N GLU A 176 -17.34 -10.61 -14.48
CA GLU A 176 -16.57 -10.61 -15.71
C GLU A 176 -15.88 -9.27 -15.91
N ASP A 177 -14.72 -9.31 -16.57
CA ASP A 177 -13.94 -8.16 -16.93
C ASP A 177 -13.07 -8.39 -18.15
N GLU A 178 -12.62 -7.30 -18.79
CA GLU A 178 -11.69 -7.30 -19.91
C GLU A 178 -10.39 -6.60 -19.56
N ALA A 179 -9.28 -7.16 -20.00
CA ALA A 179 -7.99 -6.49 -19.85
C ALA A 179 -7.10 -6.62 -21.08
N GLY A 180 -6.57 -5.50 -21.52
CA GLY A 180 -5.44 -5.46 -22.46
C GLY A 180 -4.10 -5.70 -21.76
N ILE A 181 -3.28 -6.62 -22.30
CA ILE A 181 -1.91 -6.88 -21.85
C ILE A 181 -0.95 -6.72 -23.03
N GLY A 182 -0.08 -5.71 -22.94
CA GLY A 182 0.92 -5.41 -23.98
C GLY A 182 2.26 -6.09 -23.73
N ILE A 183 3.09 -6.16 -24.79
CA ILE A 183 4.46 -6.71 -24.77
C ILE A 183 5.40 -5.81 -23.93
N ARG A 184 5.12 -4.52 -23.83
CA ARG A 184 6.03 -3.58 -23.17
C ARG A 184 6.33 -4.01 -21.75
N THR A 185 7.63 -4.09 -21.48
CA THR A 185 8.14 -4.31 -20.12
C THR A 185 7.66 -3.19 -19.21
N ARG A 186 7.20 -3.55 -18.05
CA ARG A 186 6.71 -2.61 -17.04
C ARG A 186 7.86 -2.10 -16.20
N SER A 187 7.71 -0.89 -15.67
CA SER A 187 8.70 -0.28 -14.79
C SER A 187 8.79 -1.07 -13.48
N GLY A 188 10.01 -1.48 -13.14
CA GLY A 188 10.36 -2.09 -11.87
C GLY A 188 11.54 -1.36 -11.24
N ARG A 189 11.95 -1.79 -10.05
CA ARG A 189 13.18 -1.33 -9.40
C ARG A 189 14.21 -2.44 -9.43
N THR A 190 15.47 -2.09 -9.70
CA THR A 190 16.60 -3.02 -9.63
C THR A 190 17.77 -2.34 -8.90
N TRP A 191 18.77 -3.12 -8.54
CA TRP A 191 19.96 -2.63 -7.86
C TRP A 191 21.01 -2.19 -8.87
N GLY A 192 21.75 -1.14 -8.54
CA GLY A 192 22.87 -0.60 -9.28
C GLY A 192 23.79 0.18 -8.36
N GLU A 193 24.93 0.62 -8.87
CA GLU A 193 25.82 1.49 -8.13
C GLU A 193 25.16 2.85 -7.87
N VAL A 194 25.53 3.48 -6.76
CA VAL A 194 25.01 4.81 -6.40
C VAL A 194 25.37 5.81 -7.50
N ASN A 195 24.36 6.56 -7.95
CA ASN A 195 24.45 7.53 -9.05
C ASN A 195 24.69 6.93 -10.44
N GLN A 196 24.58 5.62 -10.61
CA GLN A 196 24.61 4.96 -11.91
C GLN A 196 23.27 4.27 -12.17
N THR A 197 22.50 4.81 -13.12
CA THR A 197 21.22 4.23 -13.48
C THR A 197 21.45 2.92 -14.25
N PRO A 198 20.97 1.77 -13.74
CA PRO A 198 21.08 0.49 -14.45
C PRO A 198 20.36 0.52 -15.79
N VAL A 199 20.99 -0.02 -16.82
CA VAL A 199 20.38 -0.18 -18.15
C VAL A 199 19.89 -1.61 -18.30
N VAL A 200 18.58 -1.77 -18.57
CA VAL A 200 17.96 -3.06 -18.85
C VAL A 200 17.51 -3.08 -20.30
N THR A 201 17.97 -4.04 -21.04
CA THR A 201 17.53 -4.25 -22.43
C THR A 201 16.17 -4.93 -22.44
N VAL A 202 15.20 -4.30 -23.08
CA VAL A 202 13.82 -4.80 -23.16
C VAL A 202 13.33 -4.80 -24.61
N ASN A 203 12.38 -5.70 -24.88
CA ASN A 203 11.71 -5.68 -26.17
C ASN A 203 10.73 -4.49 -26.26
N GLN A 204 10.84 -3.71 -27.34
CA GLN A 204 9.97 -2.56 -27.61
C GLN A 204 8.93 -2.85 -28.71
N GLU A 205 8.73 -4.09 -29.10
CA GLU A 205 7.68 -4.43 -30.06
C GLU A 205 6.32 -3.93 -29.58
N ARG A 206 5.53 -3.44 -30.52
CA ARG A 206 4.14 -3.05 -30.27
C ARG A 206 3.24 -4.27 -30.41
N GLY A 207 2.22 -4.33 -29.60
CA GLY A 207 1.22 -5.39 -29.65
C GLY A 207 0.88 -5.92 -28.26
N GLY A 208 -0.09 -6.80 -28.22
CA GLY A 208 -0.62 -7.38 -26.99
C GLY A 208 -1.77 -8.31 -27.28
N TYR A 209 -2.45 -8.68 -26.23
CA TYR A 209 -3.66 -9.47 -26.26
C TYR A 209 -4.72 -8.81 -25.41
N ASN A 210 -5.98 -8.96 -25.79
CA ASN A 210 -7.14 -8.68 -24.98
C ASN A 210 -7.61 -9.99 -24.36
N ILE A 211 -7.94 -9.96 -23.10
CA ILE A 211 -8.30 -11.15 -22.35
C ILE A 211 -9.64 -10.87 -21.70
N LEU A 212 -10.57 -11.79 -21.90
CA LEU A 212 -11.81 -11.86 -21.16
C LEU A 212 -11.64 -12.84 -20.04
N SER A 213 -12.11 -12.52 -18.84
CA SER A 213 -12.21 -13.46 -17.75
C SER A 213 -13.54 -13.36 -17.02
N ALA A 214 -13.91 -14.45 -16.38
CA ALA A 214 -15.08 -14.49 -15.52
C ALA A 214 -14.80 -15.40 -14.33
N ILE A 215 -15.06 -14.90 -13.12
CA ILE A 215 -14.87 -15.65 -11.88
C ILE A 215 -16.16 -15.77 -11.08
N THR A 216 -16.26 -16.82 -10.31
CA THR A 216 -17.35 -17.04 -9.36
C THR A 216 -16.85 -17.07 -7.93
N ALA A 217 -17.71 -16.74 -6.97
CA ALA A 217 -17.38 -16.83 -5.56
C ALA A 217 -17.14 -18.28 -5.09
N ALA A 218 -17.51 -19.27 -5.90
CA ALA A 218 -17.15 -20.68 -5.68
C ALA A 218 -15.66 -20.96 -6.01
N GLY A 219 -14.97 -20.01 -6.68
CA GLY A 219 -13.57 -20.13 -7.04
C GLY A 219 -13.33 -20.66 -8.45
N GLU A 220 -14.35 -20.61 -9.32
CA GLU A 220 -14.18 -20.94 -10.74
C GLU A 220 -13.58 -19.75 -11.49
N LEU A 221 -12.75 -20.03 -12.49
CA LEU A 221 -12.23 -19.06 -13.46
C LEU A 221 -12.42 -19.62 -14.87
N ALA A 222 -13.07 -18.85 -15.72
CA ALA A 222 -13.07 -19.02 -17.17
C ALA A 222 -12.35 -17.85 -17.84
N PHE A 223 -11.65 -18.07 -18.93
CA PHE A 223 -10.97 -17.01 -19.66
C PHE A 223 -10.85 -17.30 -21.14
N ASP A 224 -10.62 -16.26 -21.91
CA ASP A 224 -10.29 -16.31 -23.33
C ASP A 224 -9.21 -15.26 -23.66
N ILE A 225 -8.32 -15.57 -24.61
CA ILE A 225 -7.21 -14.70 -25.00
C ILE A 225 -7.40 -14.34 -26.48
N GLU A 226 -7.62 -13.07 -26.73
CA GLU A 226 -7.91 -12.55 -28.06
C GLU A 226 -6.79 -11.64 -28.58
N GLU A 227 -6.42 -11.82 -29.84
CA GLU A 227 -5.42 -10.96 -30.48
C GLU A 227 -6.00 -9.60 -30.91
N LYS A 228 -7.25 -9.59 -31.26
CA LYS A 228 -7.98 -8.41 -31.73
C LYS A 228 -8.81 -7.81 -30.62
N SER A 229 -9.23 -6.56 -30.80
CA SER A 229 -10.16 -5.92 -29.87
C SER A 229 -11.46 -6.73 -29.74
N ILE A 230 -12.01 -6.74 -28.54
CA ILE A 230 -13.28 -7.42 -28.26
C ILE A 230 -14.42 -6.61 -28.88
N ASP A 231 -15.22 -7.30 -29.68
CA ASP A 231 -16.48 -6.83 -30.25
C ASP A 231 -17.64 -7.71 -29.76
N GLY A 232 -18.86 -7.34 -30.11
CA GLY A 232 -20.05 -8.08 -29.70
C GLY A 232 -20.03 -9.55 -30.13
N LYS A 233 -19.45 -9.87 -31.31
CA LYS A 233 -19.37 -11.24 -31.81
C LYS A 233 -18.41 -12.10 -30.97
N ARG A 234 -17.19 -11.60 -30.70
CA ARG A 234 -16.21 -12.32 -29.85
C ARG A 234 -16.72 -12.47 -28.43
N TYR A 235 -17.39 -11.46 -27.94
CA TYR A 235 -18.01 -11.55 -26.62
C TYR A 235 -19.08 -12.64 -26.57
N ILE A 236 -19.91 -12.81 -27.62
CA ILE A 236 -20.88 -13.91 -27.72
C ILE A 236 -20.14 -15.26 -27.73
N GLU A 237 -19.06 -15.40 -28.49
CA GLU A 237 -18.23 -16.62 -28.49
C GLU A 237 -17.72 -16.96 -27.06
N PHE A 238 -17.33 -15.95 -26.31
CA PHE A 238 -16.96 -16.13 -24.90
C PHE A 238 -18.13 -16.56 -24.03
N LEU A 239 -19.31 -15.92 -24.16
CA LEU A 239 -20.51 -16.33 -23.44
C LEU A 239 -20.92 -17.77 -23.76
N GLU A 240 -20.83 -18.21 -25.02
CA GLU A 240 -21.05 -19.59 -25.44
C GLU A 240 -20.10 -20.57 -24.73
N LYS A 241 -18.81 -20.21 -24.64
CA LYS A 241 -17.81 -20.96 -23.88
C LYS A 241 -18.16 -21.04 -22.40
N LEU A 242 -18.64 -19.92 -21.81
CA LEU A 242 -19.09 -19.91 -20.41
C LEU A 242 -20.28 -20.84 -20.17
N LEU A 243 -21.16 -20.96 -21.13
CA LEU A 243 -22.36 -21.83 -21.04
C LEU A 243 -22.06 -23.28 -21.39
N ALA A 244 -21.00 -23.55 -22.14
CA ALA A 244 -20.67 -24.90 -22.59
C ALA A 244 -20.44 -25.86 -21.41
N GLY A 245 -21.23 -26.94 -21.38
CA GLY A 245 -21.11 -27.97 -20.34
C GLY A 245 -21.67 -27.58 -18.95
N ARG A 246 -22.24 -26.39 -18.79
CA ARG A 246 -22.89 -26.01 -17.53
C ARG A 246 -24.27 -26.68 -17.40
N THR A 247 -24.53 -27.23 -16.24
CA THR A 247 -25.85 -27.77 -15.88
C THR A 247 -26.73 -26.71 -15.20
N ARG A 248 -26.11 -25.67 -14.63
CA ARG A 248 -26.79 -24.56 -13.95
C ARG A 248 -26.75 -23.31 -14.82
N PRO A 249 -27.83 -22.53 -14.83
CA PRO A 249 -27.83 -21.22 -15.48
C PRO A 249 -26.77 -20.31 -14.88
N LEU A 250 -26.39 -19.26 -15.63
CA LEU A 250 -25.37 -18.29 -15.25
C LEU A 250 -25.96 -16.88 -15.21
N ILE A 251 -25.66 -16.13 -14.16
CA ILE A 251 -25.81 -14.67 -14.15
C ILE A 251 -24.42 -14.08 -14.29
N VAL A 252 -24.23 -13.24 -15.29
CA VAL A 252 -22.97 -12.52 -15.52
C VAL A 252 -23.15 -11.05 -15.14
N ILE A 253 -22.28 -10.54 -14.29
CA ILE A 253 -22.23 -9.13 -13.91
C ILE A 253 -21.02 -8.52 -14.60
N VAL A 254 -21.26 -7.50 -15.44
CA VAL A 254 -20.28 -6.91 -16.35
C VAL A 254 -20.19 -5.40 -16.15
N ASP A 255 -19.14 -4.79 -16.65
CA ASP A 255 -19.02 -3.35 -16.71
C ASP A 255 -19.94 -2.73 -17.80
N ASN A 256 -19.78 -1.43 -18.04
CA ASN A 256 -20.58 -0.71 -19.03
C ASN A 256 -19.88 -0.57 -20.39
N ALA A 257 -18.95 -1.46 -20.76
CA ALA A 257 -18.32 -1.44 -22.07
C ALA A 257 -19.36 -1.50 -23.22
N THR A 258 -19.06 -0.85 -24.32
CA THR A 258 -20.01 -0.67 -25.43
C THR A 258 -20.42 -1.98 -26.06
N PHE A 259 -19.52 -2.95 -26.17
CA PHE A 259 -19.80 -4.26 -26.75
C PHE A 259 -20.77 -5.09 -25.91
N HIS A 260 -20.76 -4.98 -24.56
CA HIS A 260 -21.77 -5.62 -23.70
C HIS A 260 -23.20 -5.14 -24.00
N ARG A 261 -23.32 -3.91 -24.46
CA ARG A 261 -24.61 -3.28 -24.80
C ARG A 261 -24.94 -3.33 -26.28
N SER A 262 -24.15 -4.04 -27.09
CA SER A 262 -24.41 -4.19 -28.52
C SER A 262 -25.75 -4.89 -28.77
N LYS A 263 -26.30 -4.70 -29.96
CA LYS A 263 -27.57 -5.30 -30.33
C LYS A 263 -27.47 -6.83 -30.33
N GLU A 264 -26.39 -7.34 -30.91
CA GLU A 264 -26.15 -8.78 -31.03
C GLU A 264 -26.07 -9.45 -29.66
N VAL A 265 -25.34 -8.89 -28.69
CA VAL A 265 -25.21 -9.43 -27.34
C VAL A 265 -26.55 -9.43 -26.62
N ARG A 266 -27.32 -8.33 -26.74
CA ARG A 266 -28.68 -8.28 -26.15
C ARG A 266 -29.62 -9.30 -26.74
N GLU A 267 -29.56 -9.53 -28.04
CA GLU A 267 -30.37 -10.54 -28.74
C GLU A 267 -29.97 -11.95 -28.33
N PHE A 268 -28.65 -12.22 -28.22
CA PHE A 268 -28.12 -13.49 -27.72
C PHE A 268 -28.62 -13.79 -26.30
N VAL A 269 -28.44 -12.88 -25.36
CA VAL A 269 -28.86 -13.04 -23.96
C VAL A 269 -30.39 -13.20 -23.87
N ARG A 270 -31.15 -12.49 -24.69
CA ARG A 270 -32.63 -12.64 -24.74
C ARG A 270 -33.03 -14.02 -25.26
N GLY A 271 -32.37 -14.52 -26.27
CA GLY A 271 -32.60 -15.86 -26.81
C GLY A 271 -32.29 -16.99 -25.84
N HIS A 272 -31.27 -16.77 -25.00
CA HIS A 272 -30.79 -17.75 -24.04
C HIS A 272 -31.21 -17.44 -22.59
N ARG A 273 -32.31 -16.70 -22.37
CA ARG A 273 -32.74 -16.18 -21.05
C ARG A 273 -32.94 -17.23 -19.97
N HIS A 274 -33.08 -18.49 -20.32
CA HIS A 274 -33.18 -19.61 -19.37
C HIS A 274 -31.83 -20.12 -18.91
N GLN A 275 -30.76 -19.82 -19.68
CA GLN A 275 -29.40 -20.25 -19.41
C GLN A 275 -28.52 -19.10 -18.92
N ILE A 276 -28.77 -17.85 -19.38
CA ILE A 276 -27.96 -16.70 -19.02
C ILE A 276 -28.79 -15.46 -18.74
N ARG A 277 -28.39 -14.68 -17.74
CA ARG A 277 -28.83 -13.31 -17.49
C ARG A 277 -27.61 -12.42 -17.36
N MET A 278 -27.73 -11.17 -17.79
CA MET A 278 -26.66 -10.18 -17.70
C MET A 278 -27.13 -9.00 -16.88
N PHE A 279 -26.28 -8.55 -15.96
CA PHE A 279 -26.46 -7.34 -15.17
C PHE A 279 -25.23 -6.47 -15.27
N PHE A 280 -25.37 -5.19 -14.92
CA PHE A 280 -24.33 -4.19 -15.10
C PHE A 280 -23.94 -3.58 -13.76
N PHE A 281 -22.64 -3.40 -13.58
CA PHE A 281 -22.11 -2.58 -12.51
C PHE A 281 -22.56 -1.12 -12.62
N PRO A 282 -22.53 -0.34 -11.52
CA PRO A 282 -22.61 1.11 -11.62
C PRO A 282 -21.43 1.64 -12.44
N PRO A 283 -21.63 2.73 -13.21
CA PRO A 283 -20.55 3.31 -13.98
C PRO A 283 -19.35 3.73 -13.12
N TYR A 284 -18.15 3.56 -13.64
CA TYR A 284 -16.89 3.98 -12.99
C TYR A 284 -16.64 3.37 -11.61
N ALA A 285 -17.06 2.13 -11.37
CA ALA A 285 -16.91 1.43 -10.11
C ALA A 285 -16.09 0.11 -10.23
N PRO A 286 -14.87 0.12 -10.77
CA PRO A 286 -14.08 -1.10 -10.99
C PRO A 286 -13.76 -1.84 -9.69
N LYS A 287 -13.62 -1.12 -8.57
CA LYS A 287 -13.35 -1.73 -7.26
C LYS A 287 -14.40 -2.75 -6.80
N LEU A 288 -15.65 -2.61 -7.29
CA LEU A 288 -16.70 -3.58 -7.00
C LEU A 288 -16.51 -4.90 -7.74
N ASN A 289 -15.72 -4.91 -8.82
CA ASN A 289 -15.53 -6.13 -9.61
C ASN A 289 -14.43 -7.00 -9.02
N PRO A 290 -14.74 -8.17 -8.42
CA PRO A 290 -13.71 -9.06 -7.91
C PRO A 290 -12.79 -9.61 -9.02
N ASP A 291 -13.22 -9.62 -10.29
CA ASP A 291 -12.42 -10.09 -11.42
C ASP A 291 -11.22 -9.17 -11.73
N GLU A 292 -11.25 -7.90 -11.34
CA GLU A 292 -10.08 -7.00 -11.37
C GLU A 292 -8.87 -7.58 -10.62
N GLN A 293 -9.09 -8.45 -9.64
CA GLN A 293 -8.01 -9.11 -8.90
C GLN A 293 -7.30 -10.17 -9.74
N VAL A 294 -7.93 -10.71 -10.75
CA VAL A 294 -7.28 -11.59 -11.75
C VAL A 294 -6.18 -10.79 -12.48
N TRP A 295 -6.50 -9.54 -12.87
CA TRP A 295 -5.54 -8.66 -13.53
C TRP A 295 -4.41 -8.22 -12.61
N ASN A 296 -4.71 -7.94 -11.34
CA ASN A 296 -3.70 -7.63 -10.35
C ASN A 296 -2.72 -8.81 -10.16
N GLU A 297 -3.21 -10.03 -10.13
CA GLU A 297 -2.39 -11.23 -10.01
C GLU A 297 -1.54 -11.47 -11.27
N ILE A 298 -2.12 -11.33 -12.45
CA ILE A 298 -1.43 -11.58 -13.73
C ILE A 298 -0.45 -10.45 -14.06
N LYS A 299 -0.92 -9.19 -14.05
CA LYS A 299 -0.14 -8.04 -14.54
C LYS A 299 0.99 -7.67 -13.59
N TYR A 300 0.69 -7.52 -12.30
CA TYR A 300 1.61 -6.90 -11.34
C TYR A 300 2.40 -7.87 -10.50
N ARG A 301 1.95 -9.10 -10.32
CA ARG A 301 2.66 -10.07 -9.49
C ARG A 301 3.48 -11.09 -10.26
N ASN A 302 3.11 -11.38 -11.49
CA ASN A 302 3.69 -12.50 -12.23
C ASN A 302 4.35 -12.11 -13.55
N LEU A 303 3.73 -11.30 -14.42
CA LEU A 303 4.32 -10.93 -15.70
C LEU A 303 5.52 -9.98 -15.59
N GLU A 304 5.64 -9.22 -14.50
CA GLU A 304 6.74 -8.27 -14.31
C GLU A 304 8.08 -8.91 -13.98
N LYS A 305 8.09 -10.18 -13.57
CA LYS A 305 9.30 -10.84 -13.05
C LYS A 305 10.34 -11.18 -14.12
N GLU A 306 9.91 -11.34 -15.36
CA GLU A 306 10.80 -11.72 -16.45
C GLU A 306 10.50 -10.93 -17.73
N PRO A 307 11.51 -10.53 -18.52
CA PRO A 307 11.30 -9.80 -19.76
C PRO A 307 10.57 -10.67 -20.79
N ILE A 308 9.59 -10.10 -21.46
CA ILE A 308 8.82 -10.74 -22.52
C ILE A 308 9.63 -10.65 -23.82
N LYS A 309 9.89 -11.81 -24.45
CA LYS A 309 10.74 -11.90 -25.63
C LYS A 309 10.04 -11.45 -26.91
N ASN A 310 8.79 -11.84 -27.09
CA ASN A 310 7.97 -11.53 -28.27
C ASN A 310 6.48 -11.81 -27.98
N LYS A 311 5.61 -11.53 -28.96
CA LYS A 311 4.17 -11.74 -28.82
C LYS A 311 3.75 -13.18 -28.52
N PRO A 312 4.29 -14.23 -29.19
CA PRO A 312 4.02 -15.63 -28.81
C PRO A 312 4.46 -15.99 -27.37
N ASP A 313 5.60 -15.44 -26.90
CA ASP A 313 6.05 -15.65 -25.53
C ASP A 313 5.08 -15.01 -24.52
N LEU A 314 4.57 -13.82 -24.82
CA LEU A 314 3.53 -13.17 -24.03
C LEU A 314 2.28 -14.05 -23.92
N ASN A 315 1.75 -14.55 -25.03
CA ASN A 315 0.56 -15.42 -25.05
C ASN A 315 0.77 -16.67 -24.19
N ARG A 316 1.89 -17.37 -24.40
CA ARG A 316 2.21 -18.57 -23.63
C ARG A 316 2.25 -18.30 -22.12
N ARG A 317 2.83 -17.16 -21.71
CA ARG A 317 2.92 -16.79 -20.29
C ARG A 317 1.57 -16.44 -19.72
N ILE A 318 0.77 -15.64 -20.43
CA ILE A 318 -0.59 -15.28 -20.01
C ILE A 318 -1.43 -16.55 -19.84
N ASP A 319 -1.45 -17.42 -20.86
CA ASP A 319 -2.20 -18.69 -20.80
C ASP A 319 -1.74 -19.56 -19.63
N GLY A 320 -0.41 -19.73 -19.46
CA GLY A 320 0.14 -20.49 -18.35
C GLY A 320 -0.23 -19.92 -16.97
N LEU A 321 -0.20 -18.59 -16.81
CA LEU A 321 -0.57 -17.93 -15.55
C LEU A 321 -2.06 -18.07 -15.27
N LEU A 322 -2.92 -17.86 -16.27
CA LEU A 322 -4.37 -18.01 -16.12
C LEU A 322 -4.77 -19.46 -15.82
N ARG A 323 -4.16 -20.44 -16.48
CA ARG A 323 -4.36 -21.86 -16.15
C ARG A 323 -3.91 -22.18 -14.74
N SER A 324 -2.73 -21.69 -14.34
CA SER A 324 -2.24 -21.87 -12.97
C SER A 324 -3.14 -21.21 -11.93
N LEU A 325 -3.72 -20.06 -12.24
CA LEU A 325 -4.68 -19.37 -11.36
C LEU A 325 -6.01 -20.14 -11.29
N LYS A 326 -6.48 -20.67 -12.42
CA LYS A 326 -7.71 -21.49 -12.48
C LYS A 326 -7.68 -22.69 -11.55
N GLU A 327 -6.52 -23.31 -11.36
CA GLU A 327 -6.34 -24.45 -10.44
C GLU A 327 -6.32 -24.01 -8.96
N LYS A 328 -6.15 -22.71 -8.69
CA LYS A 328 -6.05 -22.16 -7.33
C LYS A 328 -7.39 -21.61 -6.83
N THR A 329 -8.36 -22.49 -6.66
CA THR A 329 -9.73 -22.14 -6.26
C THR A 329 -9.78 -21.24 -5.02
N ASP A 330 -8.98 -21.54 -3.98
CA ASP A 330 -8.95 -20.73 -2.75
C ASP A 330 -8.39 -19.33 -2.99
N LYS A 331 -7.45 -19.19 -3.92
CA LYS A 331 -6.94 -17.88 -4.32
C LYS A 331 -8.03 -17.05 -4.98
N ILE A 332 -8.82 -17.63 -5.87
CA ILE A 332 -9.96 -16.94 -6.52
C ILE A 332 -11.02 -16.59 -5.47
N ARG A 333 -11.34 -17.48 -4.54
CA ARG A 333 -12.25 -17.18 -3.42
C ARG A 333 -11.77 -16.00 -2.59
N SER A 334 -10.45 -15.86 -2.38
CA SER A 334 -9.89 -14.73 -1.62
C SER A 334 -10.13 -13.38 -2.29
N PHE A 335 -10.38 -13.31 -3.59
CA PHE A 335 -10.74 -12.08 -4.31
C PHE A 335 -12.09 -11.51 -3.89
N PHE A 336 -12.93 -12.35 -3.31
CA PHE A 336 -14.25 -11.97 -2.77
C PHE A 336 -14.21 -11.61 -1.27
N GLN A 337 -13.03 -11.59 -0.65
CA GLN A 337 -12.88 -11.28 0.78
C GLN A 337 -12.34 -9.87 1.05
N LEU A 338 -12.07 -9.10 0.01
CA LEU A 338 -11.60 -7.73 0.13
C LEU A 338 -12.74 -6.78 0.55
N ASP A 339 -12.42 -5.67 1.18
CA ASP A 339 -13.44 -4.73 1.67
C ASP A 339 -14.42 -4.27 0.59
N ASP A 340 -13.93 -4.06 -0.65
CA ASP A 340 -14.75 -3.61 -1.78
C ASP A 340 -15.54 -4.75 -2.46
N THR A 341 -15.16 -6.02 -2.27
CA THR A 341 -15.75 -7.17 -2.99
C THR A 341 -16.47 -8.17 -2.09
N LYS A 342 -16.35 -8.06 -0.76
CA LYS A 342 -16.99 -8.97 0.21
C LYS A 342 -18.51 -9.01 0.14
N TYR A 343 -19.15 -8.01 -0.46
CA TYR A 343 -20.59 -8.02 -0.72
C TYR A 343 -21.03 -9.20 -1.63
N ALA A 344 -20.09 -9.69 -2.46
CA ALA A 344 -20.30 -10.76 -3.42
C ALA A 344 -19.81 -12.14 -2.93
N ALA A 345 -19.28 -12.23 -1.72
CA ALA A 345 -18.84 -13.49 -1.13
C ALA A 345 -20.01 -14.46 -0.90
N ILE A 346 -19.71 -15.75 -0.95
CA ILE A 346 -20.67 -16.77 -0.48
C ILE A 346 -20.72 -16.65 1.05
N PRO A 347 -21.92 -16.53 1.66
CA PRO A 347 -22.02 -16.58 3.11
C PRO A 347 -21.42 -17.88 3.64
N GLU A 348 -20.62 -17.80 4.70
CA GLU A 348 -20.20 -19.02 5.40
C GLU A 348 -21.43 -19.76 5.91
N PRO A 349 -21.48 -21.09 5.78
CA PRO A 349 -22.55 -21.86 6.39
C PRO A 349 -22.53 -21.62 7.89
N ALA A 350 -23.68 -21.18 8.43
CA ALA A 350 -23.89 -20.90 9.85
C ALA A 350 -23.71 -22.15 10.71
#